data_c5fa1349f0827dbc7867dd92a94f24ac
#
_entry.id   c5fa1349f0827dbc7867dd92a94f24ac
#
_cell.length_a   1.000
_cell.length_b   1.000
_cell.length_c   1.000
_cell.angle_alpha   90.00
_cell.angle_beta   90.00
_cell.angle_gamma   90.00
#
_symmetry.space_group_name_H-M   'P 1'
#
loop_
_entity.id
_entity.type
_entity.pdbx_description
1 polymer ?
#
loop_
_entity_poly.entity_id
_entity_poly.type
_entity_poly.pdbx_seq_one_letter_code
_entity_poly.pdbx_strand_id
1 'polypeptide(L)'
;IVSTASPDNILLYLPEKQEEQIREIFGGLAERGFPVQNQRPHITVTFAPEMDPHVVELAAELLPAVIPATFRRVGNVIFGTKRKRTVAWLLETSDELEIAARKISAANPEGRGPRWTPHLTMGLRLPREDVGDYLTAMDELTSSHFKELNAVEAAYWRPRTQEKTVLAGG
;
A
#
# COMPACT_ATOMS: atom_id res chain seq x y z
N ILE A 1 6.28 5.33 20.13
CA ILE A 1 5.61 6.64 19.97
C ILE A 1 5.17 6.79 18.51
N VAL A 2 3.86 6.94 18.31
CA VAL A 2 3.32 7.20 16.98
C VAL A 2 3.57 8.66 16.62
N SER A 3 4.16 8.90 15.46
CA SER A 3 4.40 10.26 14.99
C SER A 3 3.08 11.01 14.81
N THR A 4 3.02 12.27 15.27
CA THR A 4 1.88 13.14 15.01
C THR A 4 1.72 13.46 13.52
N ALA A 5 2.79 13.23 12.72
CA ALA A 5 2.78 13.40 11.28
C ALA A 5 2.27 12.15 10.52
N SER A 6 1.99 11.04 11.23
CA SER A 6 1.45 9.83 10.59
C SER A 6 0.04 10.09 10.07
N PRO A 7 -0.21 9.95 8.76
CA PRO A 7 -1.51 10.28 8.20
C PRO A 7 -2.56 9.20 8.46
N ASP A 8 -3.82 9.62 8.42
CA ASP A 8 -4.94 8.69 8.30
C ASP A 8 -4.95 8.12 6.89
N ASN A 9 -5.34 6.84 6.74
CA ASN A 9 -5.29 6.14 5.45
C ASN A 9 -6.57 5.38 5.18
N ILE A 10 -6.91 5.29 3.90
CA ILE A 10 -7.84 4.27 3.41
C ILE A 10 -7.00 3.22 2.72
N LEU A 11 -7.02 2.01 3.24
CA LEU A 11 -6.10 0.93 2.89
C LEU A 11 -6.84 -0.31 2.43
N LEU A 12 -6.15 -1.10 1.61
CA LEU A 12 -6.57 -2.44 1.24
C LEU A 12 -5.58 -3.44 1.83
N TYR A 13 -6.10 -4.48 2.47
CA TYR A 13 -5.30 -5.53 3.09
C TYR A 13 -5.41 -6.85 2.34
N LEU A 14 -4.36 -7.65 2.47
CA LEU A 14 -4.20 -8.95 1.81
C LEU A 14 -4.60 -10.09 2.73
N PRO A 15 -4.82 -11.31 2.18
CA PRO A 15 -4.97 -12.49 3.01
C PRO A 15 -3.71 -12.74 3.84
N GLU A 16 -3.86 -13.35 4.99
CA GLU A 16 -2.76 -13.66 5.91
C GLU A 16 -1.59 -14.36 5.22
N LYS A 17 -1.89 -15.34 4.37
CA LYS A 17 -0.86 -16.09 3.64
C LYS A 17 0.01 -15.19 2.76
N GLN A 18 -0.60 -14.24 2.07
CA GLN A 18 0.14 -13.30 1.23
C GLN A 18 0.92 -12.29 2.07
N GLU A 19 0.37 -11.83 3.18
CA GLU A 19 1.12 -11.00 4.12
C GLU A 19 2.36 -11.72 4.63
N GLU A 20 2.25 -13.00 4.99
CA GLU A 20 3.36 -13.82 5.45
C GLU A 20 4.44 -13.94 4.38
N GLN A 21 4.06 -14.16 3.14
CA GLN A 21 5.01 -14.23 2.01
C GLN A 21 5.78 -12.92 1.87
N ILE A 22 5.11 -11.79 1.99
CA ILE A 22 5.75 -10.48 1.89
C ILE A 22 6.66 -10.25 3.10
N ARG A 23 6.23 -10.61 4.31
CA ARG A 23 7.06 -10.49 5.51
C ARG A 23 8.31 -11.37 5.45
N GLU A 24 8.24 -12.53 4.80
CA GLU A 24 9.41 -13.37 4.55
C GLU A 24 10.42 -12.66 3.62
N ILE A 25 9.93 -11.96 2.60
CA ILE A 25 10.79 -11.13 1.74
C ILE A 25 11.44 -10.03 2.57
N PHE A 26 10.69 -9.35 3.41
CA PHE A 26 11.22 -8.32 4.31
C PHE A 26 12.32 -8.88 5.22
N GLY A 27 12.10 -10.07 5.79
CA GLY A 27 13.09 -10.76 6.62
C GLY A 27 14.36 -11.08 5.88
N GLY A 28 14.25 -11.59 4.65
CA GLY A 28 15.40 -11.90 3.81
C GLY A 28 16.19 -10.65 3.43
N LEU A 29 15.51 -9.55 3.19
CA LEU A 29 16.17 -8.27 2.90
C LEU A 29 16.92 -7.74 4.13
N ALA A 30 16.31 -7.86 5.31
CA ALA A 30 16.96 -7.46 6.56
C ALA A 30 18.22 -8.31 6.84
N GLU A 31 18.16 -9.62 6.57
CA GLU A 31 19.32 -10.51 6.70
C GLU A 31 20.46 -10.12 5.78
N ARG A 32 20.16 -9.52 4.64
CA ARG A 32 21.17 -9.04 3.69
C ARG A 32 21.70 -7.63 4.05
N GLY A 33 21.29 -7.07 5.18
CA GLY A 33 21.78 -5.79 5.69
C GLY A 33 20.98 -4.57 5.26
N PHE A 34 19.85 -4.74 4.59
CA PHE A 34 18.95 -3.62 4.24
C PHE A 34 18.11 -3.20 5.44
N PRO A 35 17.56 -1.96 5.44
CA PRO A 35 16.72 -1.50 6.52
C PRO A 35 15.54 -2.44 6.80
N VAL A 36 15.26 -2.69 8.06
CA VAL A 36 14.14 -3.56 8.49
C VAL A 36 12.81 -2.91 8.11
N GLN A 37 11.92 -3.70 7.50
CA GLN A 37 10.58 -3.26 7.13
C GLN A 37 9.58 -3.82 8.14
N ASN A 38 8.89 -2.97 8.87
CA ASN A 38 7.96 -3.35 9.93
C ASN A 38 6.50 -3.05 9.61
N GLN A 39 6.23 -2.39 8.50
CA GLN A 39 4.86 -2.05 8.11
C GLN A 39 4.07 -3.30 7.75
N ARG A 40 2.78 -3.29 8.06
CA ARG A 40 1.86 -4.30 7.56
C ARG A 40 1.71 -4.12 6.05
N PRO A 41 1.89 -5.17 5.23
CA PRO A 41 1.69 -5.07 3.80
C PRO A 41 0.28 -4.58 3.45
N HIS A 42 0.19 -3.56 2.59
CA HIS A 42 -1.09 -2.95 2.24
C HIS A 42 -1.00 -2.17 0.93
N ILE A 43 -2.15 -1.86 0.38
CA ILE A 43 -2.28 -1.00 -0.80
C ILE A 43 -3.05 0.23 -0.37
N THR A 44 -2.49 1.41 -0.55
CA THR A 44 -3.14 2.66 -0.13
C THR A 44 -4.05 3.19 -1.24
N VAL A 45 -5.28 3.53 -0.90
CA VAL A 45 -6.20 4.22 -1.79
C VAL A 45 -5.94 5.72 -1.72
N THR A 46 -5.99 6.30 -0.53
CA THR A 46 -5.68 7.71 -0.30
C THR A 46 -5.32 7.93 1.17
N PHE A 47 -4.68 9.05 1.45
CA PHE A 47 -4.31 9.41 2.82
C PHE A 47 -4.39 10.91 3.02
N ALA A 48 -4.49 11.34 4.27
CA ALA A 48 -4.51 12.74 4.69
C ALA A 48 -4.02 12.87 6.12
N PRO A 49 -3.46 14.02 6.52
CA PRO A 49 -3.09 14.23 7.93
C PRO A 49 -4.26 13.99 8.87
N GLU A 50 -5.45 14.45 8.48
CA GLU A 50 -6.74 14.11 9.10
C GLU A 50 -7.72 13.85 7.96
N MET A 51 -8.30 12.66 7.94
CA MET A 51 -9.20 12.29 6.86
C MET A 51 -10.56 12.98 7.02
N ASP A 52 -11.02 13.61 5.93
CA ASP A 52 -12.36 14.19 5.87
C ASP A 52 -13.39 13.06 6.02
N PRO A 53 -14.37 13.19 6.93
CA PRO A 53 -15.41 12.17 7.11
C PRO A 53 -16.18 11.83 5.83
N HIS A 54 -16.36 12.79 4.92
CA HIS A 54 -17.04 12.54 3.64
C HIS A 54 -16.25 11.57 2.76
N VAL A 55 -14.93 11.60 2.83
CA VAL A 55 -14.09 10.65 2.08
C VAL A 55 -14.28 9.24 2.64
N VAL A 56 -14.35 9.10 3.95
CA VAL A 56 -14.58 7.79 4.60
C VAL A 56 -15.97 7.26 4.25
N GLU A 57 -16.99 8.12 4.28
CA GLU A 57 -18.36 7.74 3.89
C GLU A 57 -18.42 7.27 2.44
N LEU A 58 -17.77 7.99 1.53
CA LEU A 58 -17.73 7.62 0.12
C LEU A 58 -17.00 6.29 -0.07
N ALA A 59 -15.89 6.09 0.62
CA ALA A 59 -15.18 4.82 0.56
C ALA A 59 -16.03 3.66 1.09
N ALA A 60 -16.77 3.86 2.18
CA ALA A 60 -17.69 2.86 2.73
C ALA A 60 -18.83 2.53 1.76
N GLU A 61 -19.23 3.49 0.94
CA GLU A 61 -20.25 3.30 -0.10
C GLU A 61 -19.72 2.54 -1.31
N LEU A 62 -18.55 2.91 -1.81
CA LEU A 62 -18.02 2.40 -3.08
C LEU A 62 -17.23 1.10 -2.97
N LEU A 63 -16.46 0.92 -1.92
CA LEU A 63 -15.53 -0.22 -1.81
C LEU A 63 -16.21 -1.59 -1.65
N PRO A 64 -17.34 -1.74 -0.94
CA PRO A 64 -17.98 -3.05 -0.83
C PRO A 64 -18.35 -3.71 -2.16
N ALA A 65 -18.62 -2.91 -3.20
CA ALA A 65 -18.97 -3.43 -4.51
C ALA A 65 -17.75 -3.92 -5.31
N VAL A 66 -16.52 -3.52 -4.93
CA VAL A 66 -15.30 -3.80 -5.67
C VAL A 66 -14.25 -4.60 -4.89
N ILE A 67 -14.52 -4.90 -3.63
CA ILE A 67 -13.69 -5.76 -2.78
C ILE A 67 -14.48 -7.04 -2.50
N PRO A 68 -13.88 -8.24 -2.63
CA PRO A 68 -12.46 -8.50 -2.92
C PRO A 68 -12.06 -8.21 -4.36
N ALA A 69 -10.78 -7.91 -4.54
CA ALA A 69 -10.24 -7.59 -5.85
C ALA A 69 -8.87 -8.25 -6.04
N THR A 70 -8.53 -8.54 -7.28
CA THR A 70 -7.22 -9.08 -7.64
C THR A 70 -6.36 -7.97 -8.24
N PHE A 71 -5.14 -7.89 -7.75
CA PHE A 71 -4.11 -7.02 -8.32
C PHE A 71 -3.05 -7.88 -8.98
N ARG A 72 -2.55 -7.41 -10.12
CA ARG A 72 -1.44 -8.06 -10.80
C ARG A 72 -0.19 -7.22 -10.62
N ARG A 73 0.90 -7.85 -10.27
CA ARG A 73 2.20 -7.22 -10.15
C ARG A 73 2.79 -7.04 -11.54
N VAL A 74 3.00 -5.79 -11.97
CA VAL A 74 3.43 -5.48 -13.36
C VAL A 74 4.84 -4.89 -13.44
N GLY A 75 5.43 -4.54 -12.30
CA GLY A 75 6.78 -4.00 -12.28
C GLY A 75 7.11 -3.41 -10.93
N ASN A 76 8.16 -2.60 -10.91
CA ASN A 76 8.58 -1.88 -9.73
C ASN A 76 8.49 -0.38 -9.98
N VAL A 77 8.26 0.39 -8.92
CA VAL A 77 8.25 1.84 -8.98
C VAL A 77 9.06 2.38 -7.80
N ILE A 78 9.74 3.48 -8.04
CA ILE A 78 10.56 4.16 -7.04
C ILE A 78 9.99 5.55 -6.84
N PHE A 79 9.58 5.84 -5.60
CA PHE A 79 9.06 7.15 -5.24
C PHE A 79 10.13 7.96 -4.51
N GLY A 80 10.09 9.26 -4.70
CA GLY A 80 11.00 10.18 -4.06
C GLY A 80 12.07 10.69 -5.01
N THR A 81 12.57 11.88 -4.71
CA THR A 81 13.55 12.60 -5.55
C THR A 81 14.77 13.03 -4.75
N LYS A 82 14.80 12.76 -3.45
CA LYS A 82 15.87 13.16 -2.53
C LYS A 82 16.68 11.95 -2.09
N ARG A 83 17.36 12.05 -0.94
CA ARG A 83 18.27 11.02 -0.45
C ARG A 83 17.59 9.70 -0.10
N LYS A 84 16.38 9.77 0.41
CA LYS A 84 15.60 8.57 0.80
C LYS A 84 14.56 8.29 -0.27
N ARG A 85 14.46 7.02 -0.62
CA ARG A 85 13.55 6.55 -1.67
C ARG A 85 12.64 5.46 -1.12
N THR A 86 11.48 5.33 -1.73
CA THR A 86 10.55 4.23 -1.45
C THR A 86 10.50 3.34 -2.67
N VAL A 87 10.72 2.04 -2.46
CA VAL A 87 10.59 1.03 -3.51
C VAL A 87 9.26 0.32 -3.31
N ALA A 88 8.51 0.14 -4.38
CA ALA A 88 7.20 -0.52 -4.34
C ALA A 88 6.99 -1.40 -5.56
N TRP A 89 6.15 -2.41 -5.41
CA TRP A 89 5.62 -3.15 -6.55
C TRP A 89 4.55 -2.30 -7.21
N LEU A 90 4.65 -2.12 -8.52
CA LEU A 90 3.63 -1.45 -9.32
C LEU A 90 2.56 -2.47 -9.67
N LEU A 91 1.30 -2.10 -9.48
CA LEU A 91 0.18 -3.02 -9.60
C LEU A 91 -0.84 -2.52 -10.63
N GLU A 92 -1.57 -3.46 -11.19
CA GLU A 92 -2.77 -3.20 -11.99
C GLU A 92 -3.94 -3.98 -11.42
N THR A 93 -5.14 -3.43 -11.52
CA THR A 93 -6.37 -4.05 -11.04
C THR A 93 -7.52 -3.81 -12.01
N SER A 94 -8.74 -4.19 -11.62
CA SER A 94 -9.94 -4.00 -12.44
C SER A 94 -10.25 -2.51 -12.67
N ASP A 95 -10.91 -2.22 -13.78
CA ASP A 95 -11.39 -0.86 -14.08
C ASP A 95 -12.34 -0.35 -13.00
N GLU A 96 -13.19 -1.23 -12.47
CA GLU A 96 -14.18 -0.88 -11.45
C GLU A 96 -13.52 -0.38 -10.17
N LEU A 97 -12.47 -1.08 -9.72
CA LEU A 97 -11.73 -0.64 -8.53
C LEU A 97 -10.94 0.64 -8.81
N GLU A 98 -10.32 0.75 -9.97
CA GLU A 98 -9.61 1.98 -10.34
C GLU A 98 -10.55 3.19 -10.35
N ILE A 99 -11.74 3.03 -10.92
CA ILE A 99 -12.75 4.11 -10.94
C ILE A 99 -13.15 4.49 -9.52
N ALA A 100 -13.45 3.51 -8.66
CA ALA A 100 -13.81 3.75 -7.28
C ALA A 100 -12.68 4.46 -6.52
N ALA A 101 -11.44 3.98 -6.66
CA ALA A 101 -10.29 4.56 -5.99
C ALA A 101 -10.02 6.01 -6.44
N ARG A 102 -10.18 6.30 -7.72
CA ARG A 102 -10.04 7.66 -8.26
C ARG A 102 -11.11 8.60 -7.73
N LYS A 103 -12.34 8.13 -7.59
CA LYS A 103 -13.44 8.92 -7.02
C LYS A 103 -13.15 9.24 -5.55
N ILE A 104 -12.70 8.27 -4.80
CA ILE A 104 -12.33 8.45 -3.37
C ILE A 104 -11.19 9.44 -3.26
N SER A 105 -10.15 9.28 -4.07
CA SER A 105 -9.01 10.21 -4.10
C SER A 105 -9.44 11.63 -4.48
N ALA A 106 -10.30 11.77 -5.47
CA ALA A 106 -10.79 13.08 -5.92
C ALA A 106 -11.59 13.80 -4.84
N ALA A 107 -12.31 13.05 -3.99
CA ALA A 107 -13.08 13.60 -2.88
C ALA A 107 -12.21 14.04 -1.70
N ASN A 108 -10.96 13.59 -1.64
CA ASN A 108 -10.04 13.95 -0.57
C ASN A 108 -9.38 15.30 -0.86
N PRO A 109 -9.70 16.37 -0.08
CA PRO A 109 -9.13 17.70 -0.34
C PRO A 109 -7.61 17.75 -0.16
N GLU A 110 -7.06 16.83 0.63
CA GLU A 110 -5.61 16.73 0.87
C GLU A 110 -4.93 15.74 -0.08
N GLY A 111 -5.68 15.18 -1.02
CA GLY A 111 -5.21 14.14 -1.93
C GLY A 111 -4.63 14.68 -3.23
N ARG A 112 -4.43 13.78 -4.17
CA ARG A 112 -3.81 14.05 -5.46
C ARG A 112 -4.84 14.27 -6.57
N GLY A 113 -6.09 14.59 -6.24
CA GLY A 113 -7.18 14.66 -7.21
C GLY A 113 -7.56 13.26 -7.72
N PRO A 114 -8.12 13.14 -8.91
CA PRO A 114 -8.60 11.87 -9.47
C PRO A 114 -7.43 11.01 -10.00
N ARG A 115 -6.39 10.85 -9.20
CA ARG A 115 -5.20 10.09 -9.57
C ARG A 115 -4.94 9.00 -8.58
N TRP A 116 -4.55 7.84 -9.09
CA TRP A 116 -4.17 6.71 -8.25
C TRP A 116 -3.14 5.86 -8.97
N THR A 117 -2.05 5.59 -8.29
CA THR A 117 -1.01 4.69 -8.77
C THR A 117 -1.01 3.49 -7.83
N PRO A 118 -1.71 2.38 -8.17
CA PRO A 118 -1.77 1.23 -7.27
C PRO A 118 -0.38 0.63 -7.08
N HIS A 119 0.01 0.47 -5.83
CA HIS A 119 1.31 -0.08 -5.50
C HIS A 119 1.29 -0.67 -4.08
N LEU A 120 2.25 -1.56 -3.83
CA LEU A 120 2.49 -2.11 -2.50
C LEU A 120 3.93 -1.80 -2.12
N THR A 121 4.11 -1.03 -1.06
CA THR A 121 5.44 -0.61 -0.61
C THR A 121 6.23 -1.79 -0.10
N MET A 122 7.42 -2.00 -0.67
CA MET A 122 8.34 -3.06 -0.31
C MET A 122 9.58 -2.55 0.41
N GLY A 123 9.88 -1.29 0.34
CA GLY A 123 11.02 -0.70 1.04
C GLY A 123 10.82 0.77 1.30
N LEU A 124 10.75 1.16 2.58
CA LEU A 124 10.63 2.53 3.03
C LEU A 124 11.99 3.08 3.42
N ARG A 125 12.21 4.37 3.13
CA ARG A 125 13.38 5.14 3.58
C ARG A 125 14.71 4.50 3.21
N LEU A 126 14.80 3.97 2.00
CA LEU A 126 16.03 3.41 1.48
C LEU A 126 16.98 4.54 1.03
N PRO A 127 18.27 4.49 1.39
CA PRO A 127 19.24 5.38 0.78
C PRO A 127 19.21 5.20 -0.74
N ARG A 128 19.23 6.28 -1.48
CA ARG A 128 19.13 6.22 -2.96
C ARG A 128 20.22 5.35 -3.59
N GLU A 129 21.40 5.30 -2.97
CA GLU A 129 22.53 4.50 -3.44
C GLU A 129 22.30 3.00 -3.27
N ASP A 130 21.38 2.59 -2.40
CA ASP A 130 21.07 1.19 -2.14
C ASP A 130 19.91 0.64 -2.99
N VAL A 131 19.21 1.51 -3.71
CA VAL A 131 18.00 1.11 -4.46
C VAL A 131 18.27 0.00 -5.48
N GLY A 132 19.35 0.12 -6.24
CA GLY A 132 19.69 -0.89 -7.25
C GLY A 132 19.92 -2.27 -6.64
N ASP A 133 20.71 -2.34 -5.58
CA ASP A 133 21.00 -3.59 -4.87
C ASP A 133 19.74 -4.14 -4.17
N TYR A 134 18.90 -3.25 -3.65
CA TYR A 134 17.64 -3.62 -3.04
C TYR A 134 16.69 -4.29 -4.04
N LEU A 135 16.57 -3.72 -5.24
CA LEU A 135 15.75 -4.29 -6.30
C LEU A 135 16.23 -5.69 -6.69
N THR A 136 17.54 -5.86 -6.85
CA THR A 136 18.13 -7.16 -7.17
C THR A 136 17.85 -8.19 -6.09
N ALA A 137 18.08 -7.81 -4.82
CA ALA A 137 17.82 -8.70 -3.69
C ALA A 137 16.34 -9.06 -3.56
N MET A 138 15.46 -8.09 -3.75
CA MET A 138 14.02 -8.30 -3.71
C MET A 138 13.56 -9.29 -4.78
N ASP A 139 14.07 -9.17 -6.00
CA ASP A 139 13.77 -10.10 -7.09
C ASP A 139 14.24 -11.52 -6.76
N GLU A 140 15.42 -11.66 -6.20
CA GLU A 140 15.96 -12.97 -5.81
C GLU A 140 15.12 -13.63 -4.71
N LEU A 141 14.57 -12.85 -3.79
CA LEU A 141 13.79 -13.33 -2.65
C LEU A 141 12.32 -13.57 -2.99
N THR A 142 11.85 -13.05 -4.11
CA THR A 142 10.45 -13.16 -4.51
C THR A 142 10.25 -14.33 -5.46
N SER A 143 9.32 -15.23 -5.12
CA SER A 143 8.95 -16.34 -6.00
C SER A 143 8.43 -15.84 -7.34
N SER A 144 8.87 -16.45 -8.44
CA SER A 144 8.36 -16.16 -9.80
C SER A 144 6.87 -16.49 -9.93
N HIS A 145 6.31 -17.28 -9.02
CA HIS A 145 4.89 -17.62 -8.99
C HIS A 145 4.04 -16.60 -8.22
N PHE A 146 4.67 -15.71 -7.48
CA PHE A 146 3.96 -14.68 -6.73
C PHE A 146 3.68 -13.47 -7.63
N LYS A 147 2.66 -13.60 -8.48
CA LYS A 147 2.31 -12.59 -9.49
C LYS A 147 1.08 -11.77 -9.16
N GLU A 148 0.21 -12.32 -8.32
CA GLU A 148 -1.06 -11.69 -7.97
C GLU A 148 -1.20 -11.46 -6.48
N LEU A 149 -1.88 -10.38 -6.14
CA LEU A 149 -2.23 -10.02 -4.76
C LEU A 149 -3.74 -9.87 -4.68
N ASN A 150 -4.33 -10.39 -3.61
CA ASN A 150 -5.76 -10.29 -3.40
C ASN A 150 -6.06 -9.27 -2.31
N ALA A 151 -6.80 -8.23 -2.64
CA ALA A 151 -7.30 -7.28 -1.65
C ALA A 151 -8.62 -7.85 -1.10
N VAL A 152 -8.61 -8.29 0.15
CA VAL A 152 -9.77 -8.95 0.77
C VAL A 152 -10.47 -8.08 1.81
N GLU A 153 -9.85 -7.01 2.24
CA GLU A 153 -10.40 -6.08 3.22
C GLU A 153 -10.02 -4.66 2.84
N ALA A 154 -10.98 -3.74 2.96
CA ALA A 154 -10.71 -2.31 2.91
C ALA A 154 -10.96 -1.72 4.29
N ALA A 155 -10.10 -0.83 4.75
CA ALA A 155 -10.18 -0.25 6.07
C ALA A 155 -9.79 1.23 6.09
N TYR A 156 -10.38 1.94 7.03
CA TYR A 156 -9.95 3.28 7.42
C TYR A 156 -9.04 3.12 8.62
N TRP A 157 -7.77 3.48 8.46
CA TRP A 157 -6.74 3.32 9.47
C TRP A 157 -6.28 4.68 10.01
N ARG A 158 -6.32 4.82 11.34
CA ARG A 158 -5.89 6.01 12.06
C ARG A 158 -4.70 5.66 12.95
N PRO A 159 -3.46 5.87 12.48
CA PRO A 159 -2.26 5.46 13.23
C PRO A 159 -2.13 6.11 14.60
N ARG A 160 -2.52 7.39 14.71
CA ARG A 160 -2.37 8.14 15.97
C ARG A 160 -3.21 7.59 17.11
N THR A 161 -4.36 7.00 16.80
CA THR A 161 -5.26 6.40 17.78
C THR A 161 -5.27 4.88 17.72
N GLN A 162 -4.55 4.28 16.76
CA GLN A 162 -4.52 2.83 16.51
C GLN A 162 -5.92 2.27 16.25
N GLU A 163 -6.77 3.06 15.59
CA GLU A 163 -8.14 2.66 15.28
C GLU A 163 -8.26 2.20 13.83
N LYS A 164 -8.87 1.05 13.63
CA LYS A 164 -9.18 0.49 12.32
C LYS A 164 -10.69 0.32 12.20
N THR A 165 -11.26 0.93 11.15
CA THR A 165 -12.68 0.74 10.80
C THR A 165 -12.75 -0.01 9.48
N VAL A 166 -13.36 -1.20 9.49
CA VAL A 166 -13.53 -1.99 8.28
C VAL A 166 -14.59 -1.34 7.40
N LEU A 167 -14.26 -1.11 6.14
CA LEU A 167 -15.14 -0.48 5.15
C LEU A 167 -15.73 -1.51 4.19
N ALA A 168 -15.01 -2.61 3.94
CA ALA A 168 -15.45 -3.68 3.05
C ALA A 168 -14.69 -4.96 3.36
N GLY A 169 -15.31 -6.11 3.18
CA GLY A 169 -14.68 -7.40 3.40
C GLY A 169 -14.41 -7.68 4.87
N GLY A 170 -13.30 -8.35 5.16
CA GLY A 170 -12.84 -8.65 6.54
C GLY A 170 -13.06 -10.06 7.00
#